data_9efc85c9ef1712a1f44725965fb11b4e
#
_entry.id   9efc85c9ef1712a1f44725965fb11b4e
#
_cell.length_a   1.000
_cell.length_b   1.000
_cell.length_c   1.000
_cell.angle_alpha   90.00
_cell.angle_beta   90.00
_cell.angle_gamma   90.00
#
_symmetry.space_group_name_H-M   'P 1'
#
loop_
_entity.id
_entity.type
_entity.pdbx_description
1 polymer ?
#
loop_
_entity_poly.entity_id
_entity_poly.type
_entity_poly.pdbx_seq_one_letter_code
_entity_poly.pdbx_strand_id
1 'polypeptide(L)'
;MDSDLDIARRAKARPIEEIALKLGLSSSDLILQGPTIAKIQWETMKSKSSSKKGFLILVTSVNPTPFGEGKTVTTIGLNQGLNRKGHNACCVIREPSMGPVFGIKGGAAGGGFSQVIPMEQINLHFTGDLHAVTSAHNLCSAILDNHLHRDNQLDIDTNRIFWPRVIDMNDRSLREVTIGLGGKSNGLVRSDRFDITAASEVMAILSLSRDYKDLRSRLGRIIIAESNSGEPVTAEDIGAAGSMALLLRDALLPNLVQTLEGDPAFVHCGPFANIAHGNSSIIADSLALSCSDYVVTEAGFGADMGAEKALHIKSLASGKTPDCVVINVTVRSMKLHGGGFSTGGGKRPPKEELESENVDATRKGAGSNLRRHVRNISMTGLPVIVSINKFSTDSDAEIRAIADEAKLAGARDVVIFEGHANGGMGAGDLADAVVNACNKHDKSGRKYSPIVEPGMSVRETILKIATNVYGAHNVDFSPEVLRSFETLKNWNLDRLPVCMAKTQYSFSHEASELGAPTGFTLPIREVRINAGAGFLVAICGSMMTMPGLPKRPAAMDMDMDEDGNLMGVFG
;
A
#
# COMPACT_ATOMS: atom_id res chain seq x y z
N MET A 1 1.84 -28.57 -9.53
CA MET A 1 1.19 -27.35 -10.08
C MET A 1 2.29 -26.53 -10.71
N ASP A 2 1.99 -25.91 -11.84
CA ASP A 2 2.92 -24.95 -12.46
C ASP A 2 3.18 -23.79 -11.50
N SER A 3 4.39 -23.24 -11.51
CA SER A 3 4.72 -22.04 -10.73
C SER A 3 4.01 -20.81 -11.31
N ASP A 4 3.86 -19.74 -10.53
CA ASP A 4 3.29 -18.47 -10.99
C ASP A 4 4.07 -17.93 -12.21
N LEU A 5 5.38 -18.12 -12.23
CA LEU A 5 6.26 -17.74 -13.33
C LEU A 5 5.99 -18.58 -14.59
N ASP A 6 5.79 -19.91 -14.46
CA ASP A 6 5.47 -20.77 -15.61
C ASP A 6 4.13 -20.41 -16.24
N ILE A 7 3.13 -20.09 -15.40
CA ILE A 7 1.82 -19.62 -15.86
C ILE A 7 1.97 -18.30 -16.63
N ALA A 8 2.72 -17.35 -16.09
CA ALA A 8 2.96 -16.05 -16.71
C ALA A 8 3.67 -16.17 -18.07
N ARG A 9 4.70 -17.03 -18.16
CA ARG A 9 5.48 -17.25 -19.40
C ARG A 9 4.68 -17.95 -20.51
N ARG A 10 3.73 -18.79 -20.17
CA ARG A 10 2.84 -19.43 -21.15
C ARG A 10 1.77 -18.50 -21.69
N ALA A 11 1.52 -17.40 -21.00
CA ALA A 11 0.51 -16.44 -21.43
C ALA A 11 0.98 -15.70 -22.70
N LYS A 12 0.06 -15.60 -23.66
CA LYS A 12 0.29 -14.80 -24.88
C LYS A 12 -0.15 -13.36 -24.61
N ALA A 13 0.81 -12.53 -24.21
CA ALA A 13 0.55 -11.10 -24.05
C ALA A 13 0.11 -10.47 -25.37
N ARG A 14 -0.92 -9.63 -25.32
CA ARG A 14 -1.38 -8.83 -26.47
C ARG A 14 -0.53 -7.57 -26.58
N PRO A 15 -0.42 -6.96 -27.77
CA PRO A 15 0.13 -5.61 -27.89
C PRO A 15 -0.58 -4.65 -26.96
N ILE A 16 0.19 -3.79 -26.27
CA ILE A 16 -0.38 -2.89 -25.25
C ILE A 16 -1.39 -1.89 -25.84
N GLU A 17 -1.27 -1.57 -27.10
CA GLU A 17 -2.21 -0.72 -27.83
C GLU A 17 -3.61 -1.35 -27.91
N GLU A 18 -3.71 -2.68 -28.07
CA GLU A 18 -5.01 -3.38 -28.04
C GLU A 18 -5.66 -3.30 -26.64
N ILE A 19 -4.83 -3.35 -25.59
CA ILE A 19 -5.30 -3.18 -24.20
C ILE A 19 -5.78 -1.75 -23.97
N ALA A 20 -5.03 -0.77 -24.47
CA ALA A 20 -5.39 0.65 -24.38
C ALA A 20 -6.75 0.94 -25.06
N LEU A 21 -7.03 0.31 -26.19
CA LEU A 21 -8.32 0.46 -26.89
C LEU A 21 -9.52 0.04 -26.02
N LYS A 22 -9.38 -0.95 -25.13
CA LYS A 22 -10.43 -1.32 -24.17
C LYS A 22 -10.78 -0.19 -23.20
N LEU A 23 -9.83 0.72 -22.94
CA LEU A 23 -10.01 1.92 -22.12
C LEU A 23 -10.43 3.16 -22.94
N GLY A 24 -10.65 2.99 -24.25
CA GLY A 24 -10.91 4.10 -25.17
C GLY A 24 -9.70 5.03 -25.33
N LEU A 25 -8.49 4.48 -25.23
CA LEU A 25 -7.21 5.14 -25.48
C LEU A 25 -6.65 4.68 -26.83
N SER A 26 -6.04 5.59 -27.58
CA SER A 26 -5.38 5.33 -28.86
C SER A 26 -3.85 5.22 -28.68
N SER A 27 -3.16 4.77 -29.72
CA SER A 27 -1.67 4.73 -29.70
C SER A 27 -1.05 6.11 -29.46
N SER A 28 -1.71 7.20 -29.85
CA SER A 28 -1.23 8.57 -29.57
C SER A 28 -1.33 8.96 -28.10
N ASP A 29 -2.07 8.22 -27.28
CA ASP A 29 -2.20 8.44 -25.84
C ASP A 29 -1.10 7.72 -25.04
N LEU A 30 -0.24 6.95 -25.71
CA LEU A 30 0.73 6.05 -25.09
C LEU A 30 2.18 6.53 -25.30
N ILE A 31 3.01 6.24 -24.30
CA ILE A 31 4.48 6.25 -24.38
C ILE A 31 4.91 4.80 -24.20
N LEU A 32 5.22 4.14 -25.31
CA LEU A 32 5.55 2.71 -25.32
C LEU A 32 6.85 2.44 -24.55
N GLN A 33 6.80 1.42 -23.68
CA GLN A 33 7.94 0.86 -22.94
C GLN A 33 8.17 -0.61 -23.36
N GLY A 34 8.19 -0.84 -24.68
CA GLY A 34 8.16 -2.16 -25.28
C GLY A 34 6.76 -2.56 -25.77
N PRO A 35 6.56 -3.82 -26.19
CA PRO A 35 5.31 -4.24 -26.82
C PRO A 35 4.15 -4.45 -25.85
N THR A 36 4.41 -4.63 -24.57
CA THR A 36 3.41 -5.06 -23.56
C THR A 36 3.24 -4.10 -22.40
N ILE A 37 3.98 -2.99 -22.38
CA ILE A 37 3.97 -1.96 -21.34
C ILE A 37 3.90 -0.58 -22.01
N ALA A 38 3.12 0.33 -21.46
CA ALA A 38 3.14 1.75 -21.86
C ALA A 38 2.88 2.65 -20.65
N LYS A 39 3.45 3.85 -20.66
CA LYS A 39 2.97 4.94 -19.80
C LYS A 39 1.89 5.72 -20.53
N ILE A 40 0.99 6.34 -19.78
CA ILE A 40 -0.06 7.19 -20.37
C ILE A 40 0.47 8.63 -20.50
N GLN A 41 0.27 9.23 -21.66
CA GLN A 41 0.70 10.61 -21.91
C GLN A 41 0.01 11.60 -20.99
N TRP A 42 0.75 12.65 -20.61
CA TRP A 42 0.23 13.68 -19.70
C TRP A 42 -1.01 14.40 -20.25
N GLU A 43 -1.01 14.74 -21.54
CA GLU A 43 -2.13 15.41 -22.20
C GLU A 43 -3.42 14.61 -22.13
N THR A 44 -3.33 13.30 -22.29
CA THR A 44 -4.46 12.36 -22.13
C THR A 44 -4.99 12.39 -20.70
N MET A 45 -4.10 12.29 -19.73
CA MET A 45 -4.47 12.32 -18.32
C MET A 45 -5.15 13.62 -17.95
N LYS A 46 -4.63 14.77 -18.41
CA LYS A 46 -5.21 16.09 -18.20
C LYS A 46 -6.62 16.20 -18.80
N SER A 47 -6.83 15.66 -19.99
CA SER A 47 -8.14 15.72 -20.68
C SER A 47 -9.21 14.83 -20.02
N LYS A 48 -8.80 13.70 -19.43
CA LYS A 48 -9.72 12.69 -18.86
C LYS A 48 -9.95 12.83 -17.35
N SER A 49 -9.13 13.58 -16.62
CA SER A 49 -9.16 13.62 -15.15
C SER A 49 -10.37 14.32 -14.53
N SER A 50 -11.27 14.93 -15.31
CA SER A 50 -12.30 15.84 -14.82
C SER A 50 -13.65 15.22 -14.42
N SER A 51 -13.90 13.94 -14.73
CA SER A 51 -15.19 13.30 -14.40
C SER A 51 -15.04 11.89 -13.86
N LYS A 52 -15.53 11.64 -12.63
CA LYS A 52 -15.79 10.27 -12.15
C LYS A 52 -16.94 9.70 -12.98
N LYS A 53 -16.66 8.64 -13.73
CA LYS A 53 -17.67 7.87 -14.48
C LYS A 53 -17.93 6.50 -13.85
N GLY A 54 -16.90 5.86 -13.30
CA GLY A 54 -16.96 4.51 -12.77
C GLY A 54 -17.10 4.44 -11.25
N PHE A 55 -17.40 3.24 -10.76
CA PHE A 55 -17.38 2.87 -9.35
C PHE A 55 -15.96 2.49 -8.91
N LEU A 56 -15.55 2.96 -7.74
CA LEU A 56 -14.27 2.63 -7.11
C LEU A 56 -14.47 1.51 -6.08
N ILE A 57 -13.82 0.38 -6.28
CA ILE A 57 -13.86 -0.78 -5.39
C ILE A 57 -12.52 -0.90 -4.67
N LEU A 58 -12.53 -0.89 -3.34
CA LEU A 58 -11.34 -1.05 -2.53
C LEU A 58 -11.22 -2.49 -2.01
N VAL A 59 -10.18 -3.20 -2.45
CA VAL A 59 -9.86 -4.54 -1.94
C VAL A 59 -8.87 -4.42 -0.78
N THR A 60 -9.21 -5.02 0.34
CA THR A 60 -8.38 -5.08 1.55
C THR A 60 -8.43 -6.50 2.13
N SER A 61 -7.89 -6.74 3.32
CA SER A 61 -8.00 -8.03 4.00
C SER A 61 -8.15 -7.91 5.51
N VAL A 62 -8.24 -9.05 6.16
CA VAL A 62 -7.99 -9.23 7.59
C VAL A 62 -6.51 -8.99 7.91
N ASN A 63 -6.11 -8.97 9.21
CA ASN A 63 -4.70 -8.88 9.56
C ASN A 63 -3.91 -10.00 8.88
N PRO A 64 -2.75 -9.68 8.23
CA PRO A 64 -2.03 -10.63 7.43
C PRO A 64 -1.39 -11.74 8.27
N THR A 65 -1.17 -12.87 7.61
CA THR A 65 -0.46 -14.02 8.13
C THR A 65 0.87 -14.21 7.39
N PRO A 66 1.78 -15.06 7.88
CA PRO A 66 3.02 -15.41 7.17
C PRO A 66 2.79 -16.09 5.81
N PHE A 67 1.53 -16.45 5.48
CA PHE A 67 1.19 -17.14 4.21
C PHE A 67 0.73 -16.19 3.12
N GLY A 68 0.45 -14.92 3.46
CA GLY A 68 -0.25 -13.98 2.58
C GLY A 68 -1.75 -14.27 2.48
N GLU A 69 -2.52 -13.21 2.18
CA GLU A 69 -3.99 -13.30 2.12
C GLU A 69 -4.52 -13.28 0.68
N GLY A 70 -3.65 -13.10 -0.31
CA GLY A 70 -4.04 -13.07 -1.72
C GLY A 70 -4.81 -11.82 -2.15
N LYS A 71 -4.60 -10.66 -1.53
CA LYS A 71 -5.27 -9.39 -1.91
C LYS A 71 -5.08 -9.04 -3.37
N THR A 72 -3.85 -9.04 -3.86
CA THR A 72 -3.53 -8.70 -5.25
C THR A 72 -4.15 -9.72 -6.21
N VAL A 73 -4.15 -11.01 -5.84
CA VAL A 73 -4.86 -12.08 -6.57
C VAL A 73 -6.36 -11.78 -6.64
N THR A 74 -6.97 -11.37 -5.51
CA THR A 74 -8.41 -11.00 -5.48
C THR A 74 -8.68 -9.74 -6.30
N THR A 75 -7.80 -8.74 -6.25
CA THR A 75 -7.94 -7.48 -7.03
C THR A 75 -7.91 -7.76 -8.54
N ILE A 76 -6.93 -8.54 -8.99
CA ILE A 76 -6.77 -8.89 -10.40
C ILE A 76 -7.88 -9.85 -10.83
N GLY A 77 -8.18 -10.88 -10.05
CA GLY A 77 -9.24 -11.84 -10.34
C GLY A 77 -10.62 -11.18 -10.41
N LEU A 78 -10.93 -10.25 -9.52
CA LEU A 78 -12.17 -9.46 -9.58
C LEU A 78 -12.23 -8.62 -10.85
N ASN A 79 -11.12 -7.98 -11.26
CA ASN A 79 -11.04 -7.25 -12.53
C ASN A 79 -11.34 -8.19 -13.73
N GLN A 80 -10.70 -9.35 -13.76
CA GLN A 80 -10.96 -10.38 -14.78
C GLN A 80 -12.43 -10.86 -14.75
N GLY A 81 -12.99 -11.11 -13.56
CA GLY A 81 -14.38 -11.54 -13.38
C GLY A 81 -15.39 -10.50 -13.88
N LEU A 82 -15.16 -9.22 -13.59
CA LEU A 82 -15.99 -8.11 -14.08
C LEU A 82 -15.95 -8.02 -15.61
N ASN A 83 -14.76 -8.04 -16.21
CA ASN A 83 -14.62 -8.01 -17.68
C ASN A 83 -15.26 -9.23 -18.34
N ARG A 84 -15.12 -10.42 -17.75
CA ARG A 84 -15.72 -11.66 -18.23
C ARG A 84 -17.25 -11.65 -18.20
N LYS A 85 -17.83 -10.89 -17.24
CA LYS A 85 -19.29 -10.63 -17.15
C LYS A 85 -19.76 -9.51 -18.10
N GLY A 86 -18.88 -8.95 -18.91
CA GLY A 86 -19.19 -7.92 -19.90
C GLY A 86 -19.18 -6.48 -19.33
N HIS A 87 -18.65 -6.28 -18.14
CA HIS A 87 -18.43 -4.93 -17.59
C HIS A 87 -17.09 -4.38 -18.06
N ASN A 88 -17.02 -3.08 -18.31
CA ASN A 88 -15.75 -2.40 -18.59
C ASN A 88 -15.04 -2.13 -17.25
N ALA A 89 -14.05 -2.95 -16.90
CA ALA A 89 -13.33 -2.86 -15.65
C ALA A 89 -11.82 -2.73 -15.86
N CYS A 90 -11.16 -2.05 -14.92
CA CYS A 90 -9.71 -1.89 -14.85
C CYS A 90 -9.25 -2.04 -13.40
N CYS A 91 -8.13 -2.70 -13.15
CA CYS A 91 -7.52 -2.68 -11.81
C CYS A 91 -6.36 -1.70 -11.72
N VAL A 92 -6.15 -1.18 -10.51
CA VAL A 92 -5.06 -0.24 -10.17
C VAL A 92 -4.33 -0.79 -8.97
N ILE A 93 -3.10 -1.27 -9.19
CA ILE A 93 -2.27 -1.93 -8.18
C ILE A 93 -0.98 -1.16 -7.94
N ARG A 94 -0.31 -1.48 -6.83
CA ARG A 94 0.99 -0.87 -6.50
C ARG A 94 2.12 -1.54 -7.27
N GLU A 95 3.14 -0.73 -7.59
CA GLU A 95 4.42 -1.23 -8.05
C GLU A 95 5.18 -1.90 -6.88
N PRO A 96 5.76 -3.10 -7.08
CA PRO A 96 6.50 -3.78 -6.03
C PRO A 96 7.88 -3.13 -5.79
N SER A 97 8.25 -3.00 -4.51
CA SER A 97 9.61 -2.64 -4.09
C SER A 97 10.52 -3.89 -4.15
N MET A 98 11.75 -3.73 -4.63
CA MET A 98 12.70 -4.84 -4.77
C MET A 98 13.11 -5.45 -3.42
N GLY A 99 13.20 -4.66 -2.36
CA GLY A 99 13.55 -5.18 -1.04
C GLY A 99 12.68 -6.34 -0.58
N PRO A 100 11.33 -6.24 -0.56
CA PRO A 100 10.44 -7.37 -0.30
C PRO A 100 10.55 -8.53 -1.32
N VAL A 101 10.73 -8.23 -2.61
CA VAL A 101 10.85 -9.23 -3.67
C VAL A 101 12.07 -10.14 -3.43
N PHE A 102 13.22 -9.57 -3.14
CA PHE A 102 14.45 -10.30 -2.84
C PHE A 102 14.52 -10.79 -1.37
N GLY A 103 13.61 -10.31 -0.50
CA GLY A 103 13.57 -10.64 0.93
C GLY A 103 12.70 -11.83 1.26
N ILE A 104 11.43 -11.60 1.54
CA ILE A 104 10.49 -12.59 2.11
C ILE A 104 9.42 -13.00 1.12
N LYS A 105 8.99 -12.09 0.24
CA LYS A 105 7.88 -12.30 -0.69
C LYS A 105 8.39 -12.58 -2.08
N GLY A 106 7.82 -13.56 -2.75
CA GLY A 106 7.71 -13.51 -4.19
C GLY A 106 7.03 -12.20 -4.62
N GLY A 107 7.03 -11.87 -5.91
CA GLY A 107 6.58 -10.60 -6.46
C GLY A 107 5.14 -10.20 -6.11
N ALA A 108 4.77 -8.98 -6.49
CA ALA A 108 3.45 -8.39 -6.25
C ALA A 108 2.58 -8.33 -7.52
N ALA A 109 2.84 -9.16 -8.52
CA ALA A 109 2.09 -9.19 -9.78
C ALA A 109 0.83 -10.09 -9.73
N GLY A 110 0.39 -10.55 -8.56
CA GLY A 110 -0.67 -11.53 -8.38
C GLY A 110 -0.13 -12.95 -8.22
N GLY A 111 -0.93 -13.97 -8.57
CA GLY A 111 -0.56 -15.38 -8.51
C GLY A 111 -1.58 -16.29 -9.17
N GLY A 112 -1.17 -17.50 -9.54
CA GLY A 112 -1.99 -18.43 -10.29
C GLY A 112 -2.50 -17.83 -11.59
N PHE A 113 -3.79 -17.97 -11.86
CA PHE A 113 -4.44 -17.39 -13.04
C PHE A 113 -4.92 -15.95 -12.86
N SER A 114 -4.69 -15.35 -11.70
CA SER A 114 -4.97 -13.92 -11.44
C SER A 114 -3.67 -13.14 -11.29
N GLN A 115 -3.02 -12.87 -12.41
CA GLN A 115 -1.75 -12.15 -12.51
C GLN A 115 -1.81 -11.02 -13.54
N VAL A 116 -0.96 -10.01 -13.36
CA VAL A 116 -0.60 -9.02 -14.39
C VAL A 116 0.73 -9.40 -15.04
N ILE A 117 0.83 -9.15 -16.33
CA ILE A 117 2.02 -9.47 -17.14
C ILE A 117 2.50 -8.23 -17.91
N PRO A 118 3.83 -8.14 -18.15
CA PRO A 118 4.91 -9.11 -17.90
C PRO A 118 5.39 -9.13 -16.43
N MET A 119 5.16 -10.23 -15.73
CA MET A 119 5.43 -10.37 -14.29
C MET A 119 6.91 -10.11 -13.94
N GLU A 120 7.84 -10.65 -14.73
CA GLU A 120 9.27 -10.54 -14.49
C GLU A 120 9.73 -9.07 -14.49
N GLN A 121 9.30 -8.29 -15.49
CA GLN A 121 9.67 -6.87 -15.58
C GLN A 121 9.04 -6.06 -14.46
N ILE A 122 7.76 -6.31 -14.13
CA ILE A 122 7.02 -5.59 -13.07
C ILE A 122 7.71 -5.77 -11.71
N ASN A 123 8.22 -6.97 -11.41
CA ASN A 123 8.83 -7.28 -10.12
C ASN A 123 10.31 -6.89 -10.00
N LEU A 124 10.94 -6.43 -11.05
CA LEU A 124 12.33 -5.95 -11.06
C LEU A 124 12.38 -4.43 -11.23
N HIS A 125 12.98 -3.94 -12.31
CA HIS A 125 13.14 -2.50 -12.54
C HIS A 125 11.95 -1.84 -13.21
N PHE A 126 11.04 -2.61 -13.79
CA PHE A 126 9.84 -2.20 -14.49
C PHE A 126 10.09 -1.03 -15.46
N THR A 127 9.61 0.17 -15.14
CA THR A 127 9.82 1.39 -15.94
C THR A 127 10.74 2.40 -15.25
N GLY A 128 11.35 2.02 -14.12
CA GLY A 128 12.32 2.84 -13.39
C GLY A 128 11.72 3.83 -12.40
N ASP A 129 10.42 3.74 -12.08
CA ASP A 129 9.76 4.72 -11.21
C ASP A 129 10.32 4.70 -9.78
N LEU A 130 10.60 3.52 -9.22
CA LEU A 130 11.26 3.39 -7.91
C LEU A 130 12.67 3.95 -7.91
N HIS A 131 13.43 3.77 -8.99
CA HIS A 131 14.75 4.39 -9.15
C HIS A 131 14.65 5.92 -9.20
N ALA A 132 13.66 6.47 -9.91
CA ALA A 132 13.42 7.91 -9.96
C ALA A 132 13.12 8.48 -8.56
N VAL A 133 12.29 7.80 -7.76
CA VAL A 133 12.01 8.17 -6.36
C VAL A 133 13.28 8.13 -5.51
N THR A 134 14.08 7.06 -5.61
CA THR A 134 15.36 6.94 -4.91
C THR A 134 16.30 8.09 -5.26
N SER A 135 16.42 8.39 -6.55
CA SER A 135 17.31 9.46 -7.07
C SER A 135 16.85 10.84 -6.61
N ALA A 136 15.56 11.15 -6.68
CA ALA A 136 15.00 12.43 -6.23
C ALA A 136 15.18 12.63 -4.72
N HIS A 137 14.93 11.58 -3.92
CA HIS A 137 15.11 11.63 -2.47
C HIS A 137 16.58 11.88 -2.10
N ASN A 138 17.49 11.09 -2.67
CA ASN A 138 18.92 11.19 -2.36
C ASN A 138 19.57 12.47 -2.91
N LEU A 139 19.05 13.04 -3.99
CA LEU A 139 19.47 14.35 -4.46
C LEU A 139 19.20 15.44 -3.41
N CYS A 140 18.02 15.41 -2.78
CA CYS A 140 17.71 16.33 -1.67
C CYS A 140 18.67 16.14 -0.50
N SER A 141 19.01 14.90 -0.13
CA SER A 141 20.00 14.60 0.91
C SER A 141 21.38 15.14 0.56
N ALA A 142 21.80 14.99 -0.70
CA ALA A 142 23.11 15.50 -1.17
C ALA A 142 23.17 17.04 -1.18
N ILE A 143 22.08 17.72 -1.59
CA ILE A 143 21.98 19.19 -1.56
C ILE A 143 22.01 19.70 -0.10
N LEU A 144 21.30 19.03 0.80
CA LEU A 144 21.32 19.35 2.24
C LEU A 144 22.75 19.26 2.81
N ASP A 145 23.46 18.15 2.58
CA ASP A 145 24.83 18.00 3.09
C ASP A 145 25.80 18.99 2.41
N ASN A 146 25.59 19.32 1.15
CA ASN A 146 26.36 20.37 0.48
C ASN A 146 26.09 21.77 1.09
N HIS A 147 24.82 22.07 1.44
CA HIS A 147 24.46 23.32 2.11
C HIS A 147 25.17 23.42 3.49
N LEU A 148 25.14 22.35 4.29
CA LEU A 148 25.83 22.28 5.58
C LEU A 148 27.36 22.44 5.45
N HIS A 149 27.92 21.87 4.39
CA HIS A 149 29.37 21.93 4.12
C HIS A 149 29.83 23.33 3.68
N ARG A 150 28.97 24.11 3.04
CA ARG A 150 29.34 25.37 2.37
C ARG A 150 29.09 26.61 3.20
N ASP A 151 28.44 26.74 4.19
CA ASP A 151 28.31 27.94 5.05
C ASP A 151 27.07 27.87 5.95
N ASN A 152 26.21 26.88 5.75
CA ASN A 152 24.96 26.70 6.50
C ASN A 152 24.15 28.01 6.64
N GLN A 153 23.93 28.72 5.53
CA GLN A 153 23.27 30.04 5.51
C GLN A 153 21.85 30.05 6.11
N LEU A 154 21.19 28.89 6.15
CA LEU A 154 19.87 28.71 6.77
C LEU A 154 19.96 28.42 8.28
N ASP A 155 21.15 28.45 8.85
CA ASP A 155 21.42 28.21 10.26
C ASP A 155 20.78 26.89 10.76
N ILE A 156 20.89 25.81 9.96
CA ILE A 156 20.35 24.49 10.29
C ILE A 156 21.05 23.94 11.54
N ASP A 157 20.24 23.49 12.53
CA ASP A 157 20.76 22.70 13.65
C ASP A 157 21.12 21.29 13.17
N THR A 158 22.41 20.97 13.17
CA THR A 158 22.95 19.69 12.69
C THR A 158 22.48 18.48 13.51
N ASN A 159 21.89 18.69 14.71
CA ASN A 159 21.27 17.66 15.53
C ASN A 159 19.76 17.49 15.23
N ARG A 160 19.19 18.38 14.40
CA ARG A 160 17.77 18.41 14.08
C ARG A 160 17.53 18.24 12.59
N ILE A 161 18.23 17.27 11.98
CA ILE A 161 18.04 16.85 10.58
C ILE A 161 17.09 15.67 10.57
N PHE A 162 15.98 15.79 9.80
CA PHE A 162 14.91 14.78 9.71
C PHE A 162 14.99 13.94 8.44
N TRP A 163 15.73 14.42 7.42
CA TRP A 163 15.79 13.84 6.09
C TRP A 163 16.92 12.80 5.96
N PRO A 164 16.60 11.49 5.92
CA PRO A 164 17.60 10.43 5.74
C PRO A 164 17.95 10.24 4.26
N ARG A 165 18.70 9.19 3.96
CA ARG A 165 18.86 8.63 2.61
C ARG A 165 17.90 7.46 2.39
N VAL A 166 17.75 7.01 1.14
CA VAL A 166 16.94 5.84 0.82
C VAL A 166 17.65 4.90 -0.14
N ILE A 167 17.28 3.62 -0.06
CA ILE A 167 17.68 2.57 -1.01
C ILE A 167 16.52 1.56 -1.15
N ASP A 168 16.28 1.05 -2.36
CA ASP A 168 15.19 0.07 -2.58
C ASP A 168 15.69 -1.38 -2.37
N MET A 169 16.28 -1.63 -1.20
CA MET A 169 16.75 -2.94 -0.78
C MET A 169 16.64 -3.11 0.74
N ASN A 170 16.38 -4.33 1.21
CA ASN A 170 16.38 -4.64 2.64
C ASN A 170 17.80 -4.78 3.16
N ASP A 171 18.28 -3.80 3.90
CA ASP A 171 19.62 -3.83 4.52
C ASP A 171 19.61 -3.26 5.94
N ARG A 172 19.59 -4.14 6.94
CA ARG A 172 19.60 -3.74 8.35
C ARG A 172 20.87 -3.03 8.80
N SER A 173 21.97 -3.19 8.06
CA SER A 173 23.24 -2.52 8.39
C SER A 173 23.21 -1.02 8.13
N LEU A 174 22.24 -0.57 7.32
CA LEU A 174 22.05 0.84 6.97
C LEU A 174 21.09 1.61 7.91
N ARG A 175 20.57 0.97 8.96
CA ARG A 175 19.64 1.61 9.92
C ARG A 175 20.28 2.75 10.70
N GLU A 176 21.59 2.69 10.88
CA GLU A 176 22.40 3.72 11.50
C GLU A 176 23.79 3.69 10.88
N VAL A 177 24.21 4.81 10.30
CA VAL A 177 25.50 4.95 9.64
C VAL A 177 26.15 6.27 10.01
N THR A 178 27.47 6.36 9.90
CA THR A 178 28.19 7.63 10.00
C THR A 178 28.62 8.08 8.63
N ILE A 179 28.25 9.29 8.24
CA ILE A 179 28.63 9.90 6.96
C ILE A 179 29.65 11.03 7.14
N GLY A 180 30.25 11.52 6.05
CA GLY A 180 31.20 12.62 6.05
C GLY A 180 32.61 12.27 6.55
N LEU A 181 32.92 10.97 6.75
CA LEU A 181 34.26 10.52 7.17
C LEU A 181 35.30 10.78 6.08
N GLY A 182 36.58 10.95 6.48
CA GLY A 182 37.72 11.10 5.55
C GLY A 182 38.23 12.54 5.41
N GLY A 183 37.81 13.46 6.26
CA GLY A 183 38.33 14.83 6.34
C GLY A 183 37.38 15.91 5.82
N LYS A 184 37.80 17.17 5.94
CA LYS A 184 36.95 18.36 5.67
C LYS A 184 36.36 18.40 4.27
N SER A 185 37.02 17.80 3.26
CA SER A 185 36.51 17.76 1.88
C SER A 185 35.27 16.90 1.72
N ASN A 186 35.01 15.98 2.65
CA ASN A 186 33.88 15.04 2.59
C ASN A 186 32.62 15.53 3.31
N GLY A 187 32.66 16.73 3.89
CA GLY A 187 31.52 17.34 4.57
C GLY A 187 31.55 17.21 6.10
N LEU A 188 30.41 17.40 6.71
CA LEU A 188 30.23 17.29 8.15
C LEU A 188 30.10 15.83 8.57
N VAL A 189 30.86 15.39 9.59
CA VAL A 189 30.69 14.06 10.17
C VAL A 189 29.44 14.06 11.05
N ARG A 190 28.46 13.23 10.70
CA ARG A 190 27.21 13.08 11.45
C ARG A 190 26.64 11.67 11.36
N SER A 191 25.76 11.32 12.28
CA SER A 191 24.90 10.13 12.14
C SER A 191 23.86 10.37 11.05
N ASP A 192 23.56 9.31 10.29
CA ASP A 192 22.50 9.26 9.30
C ASP A 192 21.90 7.84 9.30
N ARG A 193 20.85 7.65 8.53
CA ARG A 193 20.24 6.34 8.29
C ARG A 193 19.76 6.24 6.85
N PHE A 194 19.45 5.02 6.44
CA PHE A 194 18.70 4.77 5.21
C PHE A 194 17.32 4.21 5.56
N ASP A 195 16.30 4.75 4.91
CA ASP A 195 14.98 4.13 4.85
C ASP A 195 14.82 3.38 3.52
N ILE A 196 13.90 2.43 3.44
CA ILE A 196 13.59 1.80 2.14
C ILE A 196 12.83 2.78 1.25
N THR A 197 13.10 2.78 -0.05
CA THR A 197 12.50 3.75 -1.00
C THR A 197 10.97 3.80 -0.92
N ALA A 198 10.31 2.67 -0.75
CA ALA A 198 8.85 2.59 -0.60
C ALA A 198 8.30 3.24 0.69
N ALA A 199 9.16 3.53 1.69
CA ALA A 199 8.82 4.27 2.91
C ALA A 199 9.13 5.77 2.80
N SER A 200 9.73 6.21 1.70
CA SER A 200 10.09 7.62 1.45
C SER A 200 8.87 8.53 1.41
N GLU A 201 8.99 9.74 1.95
CA GLU A 201 8.00 10.79 1.75
C GLU A 201 7.82 11.13 0.27
N VAL A 202 8.89 11.07 -0.54
CA VAL A 202 8.83 11.28 -2.00
C VAL A 202 7.90 10.26 -2.66
N MET A 203 7.94 8.98 -2.26
CA MET A 203 7.01 7.96 -2.75
C MET A 203 5.56 8.30 -2.37
N ALA A 204 5.31 8.75 -1.14
CA ALA A 204 3.99 9.19 -0.71
C ALA A 204 3.51 10.43 -1.49
N ILE A 205 4.39 11.40 -1.71
CA ILE A 205 4.12 12.60 -2.53
C ILE A 205 3.72 12.21 -3.94
N LEU A 206 4.53 11.36 -4.61
CA LEU A 206 4.26 10.91 -5.97
C LEU A 206 2.86 10.28 -6.08
N SER A 207 2.51 9.41 -5.13
CA SER A 207 1.23 8.71 -5.15
C SER A 207 0.01 9.59 -4.76
N LEU A 208 0.22 10.67 -4.02
CA LEU A 208 -0.84 11.62 -3.63
C LEU A 208 -0.91 12.86 -4.53
N SER A 209 0.00 13.01 -5.50
CA SER A 209 0.02 14.13 -6.43
C SER A 209 -1.06 13.98 -7.50
N ARG A 210 -1.67 15.11 -7.88
CA ARG A 210 -2.75 15.18 -8.88
C ARG A 210 -2.25 15.62 -10.26
N ASP A 211 -1.13 16.35 -10.28
CA ASP A 211 -0.51 16.89 -11.47
C ASP A 211 0.94 17.33 -11.18
N TYR A 212 1.67 17.78 -12.22
CA TYR A 212 3.04 18.26 -12.07
C TYR A 212 3.18 19.49 -11.15
N LYS A 213 2.17 20.37 -11.13
CA LYS A 213 2.17 21.56 -10.26
C LYS A 213 2.02 21.14 -8.80
N ASP A 214 1.09 20.22 -8.51
CA ASP A 214 0.88 19.67 -7.17
C ASP A 214 2.11 18.87 -6.72
N LEU A 215 2.71 18.04 -7.59
CA LEU A 215 3.96 17.34 -7.32
C LEU A 215 5.07 18.30 -6.90
N ARG A 216 5.35 19.32 -7.74
CA ARG A 216 6.39 20.32 -7.48
C ARG A 216 6.14 21.09 -6.17
N SER A 217 4.89 21.49 -5.94
CA SER A 217 4.49 22.20 -4.71
C SER A 217 4.64 21.33 -3.46
N ARG A 218 4.27 20.04 -3.53
CA ARG A 218 4.45 19.09 -2.43
C ARG A 218 5.90 18.86 -2.10
N LEU A 219 6.76 18.67 -3.11
CA LEU A 219 8.19 18.50 -2.92
C LEU A 219 8.81 19.73 -2.21
N GLY A 220 8.37 20.94 -2.56
CA GLY A 220 8.84 22.17 -1.89
C GLY A 220 8.50 22.23 -0.39
N ARG A 221 7.38 21.64 0.03
CA ARG A 221 6.94 21.64 1.43
C ARG A 221 7.58 20.55 2.30
N ILE A 222 8.39 19.66 1.76
CA ILE A 222 9.13 18.66 2.55
C ILE A 222 9.96 19.39 3.60
N ILE A 223 9.77 19.07 4.86
CA ILE A 223 10.59 19.59 5.97
C ILE A 223 11.79 18.66 6.16
N ILE A 224 12.98 19.17 5.93
CA ILE A 224 14.24 18.40 5.95
C ILE A 224 15.02 18.56 7.26
N ALA A 225 14.87 19.70 7.92
CA ALA A 225 15.59 20.02 9.15
C ALA A 225 14.86 21.13 9.93
N GLU A 226 15.41 21.48 11.09
CA GLU A 226 15.04 22.64 11.91
C GLU A 226 16.26 23.56 12.03
N SER A 227 16.04 24.87 12.00
CA SER A 227 17.10 25.86 12.24
C SER A 227 17.38 26.02 13.75
N ASN A 228 18.50 26.65 14.11
CA ASN A 228 18.81 26.97 15.51
C ASN A 228 17.78 27.93 16.15
N SER A 229 16.99 28.66 15.36
CA SER A 229 15.88 29.48 15.82
C SER A 229 14.57 28.70 16.05
N GLY A 230 14.53 27.40 15.74
CA GLY A 230 13.34 26.55 15.88
C GLY A 230 12.36 26.59 14.70
N GLU A 231 12.77 27.20 13.58
CA GLU A 231 11.94 27.28 12.36
C GLU A 231 12.18 26.06 11.45
N PRO A 232 11.14 25.58 10.72
CA PRO A 232 11.29 24.48 9.79
C PRO A 232 12.10 24.92 8.57
N VAL A 233 13.04 24.09 8.13
CA VAL A 233 13.77 24.25 6.88
C VAL A 233 13.24 23.24 5.86
N THR A 234 12.88 23.72 4.68
CA THR A 234 12.21 22.92 3.65
C THR A 234 13.13 22.58 2.48
N ALA A 235 12.72 21.63 1.64
CA ALA A 235 13.39 21.33 0.39
C ALA A 235 13.33 22.50 -0.61
N GLU A 236 12.36 23.42 -0.48
CA GLU A 236 12.32 24.67 -1.23
C GLU A 236 13.44 25.61 -0.80
N ASP A 237 13.69 25.78 0.49
CA ASP A 237 14.67 26.69 1.05
C ASP A 237 16.10 26.35 0.61
N ILE A 238 16.42 25.05 0.43
CA ILE A 238 17.72 24.61 -0.12
C ILE A 238 17.73 24.51 -1.64
N GLY A 239 16.63 24.86 -2.35
CA GLY A 239 16.52 24.82 -3.80
C GLY A 239 16.42 23.42 -4.43
N ALA A 240 16.11 22.38 -3.65
CA ALA A 240 16.09 21.00 -4.13
C ALA A 240 14.82 20.64 -4.92
N ALA A 241 13.68 21.22 -4.59
CA ALA A 241 12.36 20.79 -5.05
C ALA A 241 12.18 20.80 -6.58
N GLY A 242 12.81 21.74 -7.30
CA GLY A 242 12.74 21.81 -8.76
C GLY A 242 13.42 20.63 -9.43
N SER A 243 14.65 20.32 -9.04
CA SER A 243 15.43 19.19 -9.58
C SER A 243 14.85 17.84 -9.16
N MET A 244 14.29 17.71 -7.96
CA MET A 244 13.53 16.53 -7.56
C MET A 244 12.32 16.29 -8.47
N ALA A 245 11.57 17.35 -8.81
CA ALA A 245 10.42 17.26 -9.72
C ALA A 245 10.82 16.83 -11.13
N LEU A 246 11.97 17.28 -11.63
CA LEU A 246 12.50 16.84 -12.93
C LEU A 246 12.79 15.34 -12.95
N LEU A 247 13.41 14.79 -11.90
CA LEU A 247 13.69 13.37 -11.78
C LEU A 247 12.41 12.52 -11.72
N LEU A 248 11.33 13.06 -11.19
CA LEU A 248 10.04 12.38 -11.02
C LEU A 248 9.07 12.60 -12.19
N ARG A 249 9.46 13.35 -13.22
CA ARG A 249 8.59 13.73 -14.33
C ARG A 249 7.89 12.53 -14.96
N ASP A 250 8.65 11.54 -15.37
CA ASP A 250 8.11 10.37 -16.06
C ASP A 250 7.51 9.34 -15.08
N ALA A 251 8.01 9.31 -13.83
CA ALA A 251 7.46 8.48 -12.76
C ALA A 251 6.05 8.91 -12.31
N LEU A 252 5.61 10.15 -12.61
CA LEU A 252 4.23 10.58 -12.34
C LEU A 252 3.21 9.93 -13.28
N LEU A 253 3.64 9.41 -14.44
CA LEU A 253 2.77 8.82 -15.44
C LEU A 253 2.48 7.35 -15.12
N PRO A 254 1.20 6.93 -14.98
CA PRO A 254 0.86 5.54 -14.69
C PRO A 254 1.29 4.56 -15.78
N ASN A 255 1.68 3.36 -15.37
CA ASN A 255 2.06 2.27 -16.27
C ASN A 255 0.85 1.41 -16.59
N LEU A 256 0.50 1.31 -17.86
CA LEU A 256 -0.51 0.39 -18.38
C LEU A 256 0.14 -0.96 -18.69
N VAL A 257 -0.47 -2.01 -18.17
CA VAL A 257 -0.15 -3.43 -18.42
C VAL A 257 -1.45 -4.21 -18.61
N GLN A 258 -1.38 -5.53 -18.64
CA GLN A 258 -2.54 -6.39 -18.83
C GLN A 258 -2.58 -7.54 -17.84
N THR A 259 -3.77 -8.07 -17.57
CA THR A 259 -3.95 -9.35 -16.88
C THR A 259 -3.63 -10.53 -17.81
N LEU A 260 -3.51 -11.74 -17.27
CA LEU A 260 -3.39 -12.97 -18.08
C LEU A 260 -4.53 -13.14 -19.09
N GLU A 261 -5.73 -12.63 -18.79
CA GLU A 261 -6.90 -12.67 -19.69
C GLU A 261 -6.94 -11.50 -20.69
N GLY A 262 -5.93 -10.60 -20.64
CA GLY A 262 -5.81 -9.44 -21.53
C GLY A 262 -6.74 -8.29 -21.14
N ASP A 263 -7.05 -8.13 -19.85
CA ASP A 263 -7.79 -6.97 -19.34
C ASP A 263 -6.85 -5.88 -18.88
N PRO A 264 -7.26 -4.60 -18.96
CA PRO A 264 -6.38 -3.49 -18.59
C PRO A 264 -6.09 -3.45 -17.09
N ALA A 265 -4.85 -3.11 -16.76
CA ALA A 265 -4.39 -2.88 -15.41
C ALA A 265 -3.39 -1.73 -15.38
N PHE A 266 -3.48 -0.87 -14.39
CA PHE A 266 -2.46 0.12 -14.08
C PHE A 266 -1.61 -0.34 -12.90
N VAL A 267 -0.28 -0.24 -13.06
CA VAL A 267 0.69 -0.43 -11.98
C VAL A 267 1.38 0.90 -11.73
N HIS A 268 1.20 1.47 -10.54
CA HIS A 268 1.75 2.80 -10.30
C HIS A 268 1.98 3.07 -8.81
N CYS A 269 3.17 3.57 -8.47
CA CYS A 269 3.64 3.86 -7.12
C CYS A 269 3.58 2.65 -6.18
N GLY A 270 4.40 2.67 -5.13
CA GLY A 270 4.52 1.53 -4.21
C GLY A 270 4.65 1.92 -2.73
N PRO A 271 3.88 2.89 -2.18
CA PRO A 271 4.04 3.29 -0.79
C PRO A 271 3.65 2.15 0.15
N PHE A 272 4.46 1.92 1.20
CA PHE A 272 4.17 0.91 2.21
C PHE A 272 2.98 1.29 3.09
N ALA A 273 2.13 0.31 3.42
CA ALA A 273 0.92 0.55 4.19
C ALA A 273 1.12 0.66 5.70
N ASN A 274 2.29 0.31 6.21
CA ASN A 274 2.62 0.43 7.64
C ASN A 274 3.25 1.78 8.01
N ILE A 275 3.71 2.57 7.03
CA ILE A 275 4.37 3.86 7.27
C ILE A 275 3.91 4.96 6.32
N ALA A 276 3.17 4.63 5.28
CA ALA A 276 2.52 5.54 4.36
C ALA A 276 1.07 5.09 4.15
N HIS A 277 0.36 5.67 3.18
CA HIS A 277 -1.06 5.35 2.97
C HIS A 277 -1.31 3.98 2.30
N GLY A 278 -0.28 3.34 1.73
CA GLY A 278 -0.34 1.93 1.31
C GLY A 278 -1.27 1.60 0.15
N ASN A 279 -1.52 2.56 -0.74
CA ASN A 279 -2.37 2.40 -1.92
C ASN A 279 -1.64 2.90 -3.18
N SER A 280 -2.12 2.53 -4.35
CA SER A 280 -1.70 3.10 -5.62
C SER A 280 -2.03 4.61 -5.69
N SER A 281 -1.64 5.28 -6.77
CA SER A 281 -1.72 6.73 -6.90
C SER A 281 -3.14 7.26 -7.13
N ILE A 282 -3.35 8.51 -6.74
CA ILE A 282 -4.57 9.28 -7.03
C ILE A 282 -4.76 9.46 -8.54
N ILE A 283 -3.67 9.67 -9.26
CA ILE A 283 -3.70 9.94 -10.69
C ILE A 283 -4.09 8.70 -11.50
N ALA A 284 -3.59 7.51 -11.11
CA ALA A 284 -3.98 6.26 -11.74
C ALA A 284 -5.46 5.90 -11.47
N ASP A 285 -5.94 6.05 -10.22
CA ASP A 285 -7.36 5.88 -9.92
C ASP A 285 -8.24 6.84 -10.72
N SER A 286 -7.82 8.09 -10.85
CA SER A 286 -8.57 9.13 -11.57
C SER A 286 -8.70 8.82 -13.06
N LEU A 287 -7.60 8.39 -13.66
CA LEU A 287 -7.56 7.96 -15.05
C LEU A 287 -8.44 6.72 -15.27
N ALA A 288 -8.26 5.68 -14.45
CA ALA A 288 -9.04 4.45 -14.54
C ALA A 288 -10.55 4.72 -14.40
N LEU A 289 -10.97 5.55 -13.43
CA LEU A 289 -12.36 5.96 -13.22
C LEU A 289 -12.96 6.74 -14.40
N SER A 290 -12.12 7.45 -15.17
CA SER A 290 -12.59 8.16 -16.37
C SER A 290 -12.74 7.25 -17.59
N CYS A 291 -12.09 6.07 -17.58
CA CYS A 291 -12.02 5.14 -18.70
C CYS A 291 -12.83 3.85 -18.49
N SER A 292 -13.24 3.54 -17.24
CA SER A 292 -13.88 2.26 -16.91
C SER A 292 -15.10 2.48 -16.01
N ASP A 293 -16.07 1.53 -16.10
CA ASP A 293 -17.27 1.54 -15.26
C ASP A 293 -16.98 1.04 -13.84
N TYR A 294 -16.00 0.15 -13.71
CA TYR A 294 -15.55 -0.40 -12.42
C TYR A 294 -14.03 -0.32 -12.32
N VAL A 295 -13.53 0.27 -11.25
CA VAL A 295 -12.11 0.37 -10.94
C VAL A 295 -11.83 -0.38 -9.65
N VAL A 296 -11.01 -1.42 -9.73
CA VAL A 296 -10.63 -2.24 -8.57
C VAL A 296 -9.23 -1.84 -8.11
N THR A 297 -9.12 -1.26 -6.92
CA THR A 297 -7.82 -0.90 -6.32
C THR A 297 -7.60 -1.64 -5.01
N GLU A 298 -6.36 -1.74 -4.58
CA GLU A 298 -6.02 -2.46 -3.36
C GLU A 298 -5.47 -1.57 -2.25
N ALA A 299 -5.63 -2.02 -0.99
CA ALA A 299 -4.99 -1.44 0.18
C ALA A 299 -4.06 -2.46 0.83
N GLY A 300 -2.85 -2.04 1.20
CA GLY A 300 -1.85 -2.91 1.81
C GLY A 300 -2.25 -3.41 3.20
N PHE A 301 -1.84 -4.62 3.55
CA PHE A 301 -2.11 -5.27 4.84
C PHE A 301 -3.62 -5.43 5.14
N GLY A 302 -4.00 -5.33 6.41
CA GLY A 302 -5.39 -5.43 6.86
C GLY A 302 -6.19 -4.14 6.70
N ALA A 303 -7.52 -4.25 6.86
CA ALA A 303 -8.42 -3.11 6.75
C ALA A 303 -8.18 -2.06 7.87
N ASP A 304 -7.60 -2.48 8.99
CA ASP A 304 -7.19 -1.60 10.08
C ASP A 304 -5.98 -0.71 9.74
N MET A 305 -5.24 -1.03 8.69
CA MET A 305 -4.07 -0.28 8.24
C MET A 305 -4.25 0.33 6.86
N GLY A 306 -4.24 -0.49 5.81
CA GLY A 306 -4.27 0.02 4.44
C GLY A 306 -5.60 0.65 4.06
N ALA A 307 -6.74 0.01 4.39
CA ALA A 307 -8.05 0.58 4.08
C ALA A 307 -8.36 1.79 4.98
N GLU A 308 -7.96 1.77 6.26
CA GLU A 308 -8.06 2.93 7.15
C GLU A 308 -7.38 4.15 6.53
N LYS A 309 -6.13 4.02 6.05
CA LYS A 309 -5.38 5.11 5.43
C LYS A 309 -5.91 5.49 4.04
N ALA A 310 -6.43 4.53 3.28
CA ALA A 310 -7.13 4.82 2.03
C ALA A 310 -8.32 5.76 2.26
N LEU A 311 -9.05 5.53 3.34
CA LEU A 311 -10.24 6.29 3.70
C LEU A 311 -9.91 7.65 4.34
N HIS A 312 -8.89 7.74 5.21
CA HIS A 312 -8.60 8.95 5.98
C HIS A 312 -7.48 9.83 5.38
N ILE A 313 -6.62 9.27 4.50
CA ILE A 313 -5.54 10.03 3.85
C ILE A 313 -5.81 10.18 2.35
N LYS A 314 -5.88 9.05 1.60
CA LYS A 314 -6.02 9.08 0.14
C LYS A 314 -7.36 9.66 -0.31
N SER A 315 -8.47 9.25 0.33
CA SER A 315 -9.80 9.78 0.00
C SER A 315 -9.91 11.27 0.30
N LEU A 316 -9.30 11.75 1.39
CA LEU A 316 -9.25 13.17 1.72
C LEU A 316 -8.45 13.96 0.66
N ALA A 317 -7.26 13.46 0.28
CA ALA A 317 -6.40 14.13 -0.69
C ALA A 317 -6.97 14.13 -2.12
N SER A 318 -7.69 13.06 -2.51
CA SER A 318 -8.27 12.91 -3.85
C SER A 318 -9.68 13.47 -3.99
N GLY A 319 -10.41 13.63 -2.88
CA GLY A 319 -11.85 13.91 -2.88
C GLY A 319 -12.71 12.74 -3.39
N LYS A 320 -12.13 11.53 -3.52
CA LYS A 320 -12.81 10.32 -4.04
C LYS A 320 -12.85 9.26 -2.96
N THR A 321 -14.02 8.69 -2.72
CA THR A 321 -14.24 7.60 -1.77
C THR A 321 -14.60 6.32 -2.52
N PRO A 322 -14.26 5.12 -2.00
CA PRO A 322 -14.76 3.87 -2.55
C PRO A 322 -16.29 3.81 -2.51
N ASP A 323 -16.87 3.11 -3.47
CA ASP A 323 -18.31 2.80 -3.54
C ASP A 323 -18.62 1.44 -2.90
N CYS A 324 -17.59 0.56 -2.79
CA CYS A 324 -17.67 -0.76 -2.16
C CYS A 324 -16.30 -1.15 -1.61
N VAL A 325 -16.29 -1.90 -0.50
CA VAL A 325 -15.08 -2.48 0.07
C VAL A 325 -15.18 -3.99 0.07
N VAL A 326 -14.16 -4.66 -0.49
CA VAL A 326 -14.01 -6.12 -0.45
C VAL A 326 -12.98 -6.46 0.63
N ILE A 327 -13.38 -7.22 1.64
CA ILE A 327 -12.47 -7.76 2.66
C ILE A 327 -12.14 -9.20 2.28
N ASN A 328 -10.90 -9.43 1.88
CA ASN A 328 -10.39 -10.74 1.55
C ASN A 328 -10.00 -11.50 2.83
N VAL A 329 -10.38 -12.78 2.93
CA VAL A 329 -10.09 -13.64 4.07
C VAL A 329 -9.76 -15.05 3.59
N THR A 330 -8.87 -15.75 4.31
CA THR A 330 -8.56 -17.16 4.08
C THR A 330 -8.94 -17.98 5.31
N VAL A 331 -9.24 -19.27 5.14
CA VAL A 331 -9.45 -20.20 6.27
C VAL A 331 -8.21 -20.22 7.16
N ARG A 332 -7.01 -20.21 6.56
CA ARG A 332 -5.72 -20.20 7.28
C ARG A 332 -5.56 -18.98 8.19
N SER A 333 -5.97 -17.80 7.72
CA SER A 333 -5.93 -16.59 8.55
C SER A 333 -6.89 -16.68 9.73
N MET A 334 -8.07 -17.23 9.54
CA MET A 334 -9.03 -17.40 10.63
C MET A 334 -8.59 -18.46 11.65
N LYS A 335 -8.00 -19.56 11.19
CA LYS A 335 -7.36 -20.53 12.10
C LYS A 335 -6.28 -19.87 12.96
N LEU A 336 -5.38 -19.07 12.35
CA LEU A 336 -4.33 -18.37 13.09
C LEU A 336 -4.91 -17.43 14.14
N HIS A 337 -5.84 -16.56 13.74
CA HIS A 337 -6.47 -15.57 14.63
C HIS A 337 -7.38 -16.20 15.69
N GLY A 338 -7.84 -17.42 15.48
CA GLY A 338 -8.59 -18.22 16.45
C GLY A 338 -7.73 -19.06 17.40
N GLY A 339 -6.39 -19.04 17.21
CA GLY A 339 -5.45 -19.80 18.03
C GLY A 339 -5.38 -21.30 17.65
N GLY A 340 -5.65 -21.64 16.39
CA GLY A 340 -5.70 -23.01 15.89
C GLY A 340 -4.35 -23.63 15.54
N PHE A 341 -3.25 -22.90 15.71
CA PHE A 341 -1.89 -23.40 15.43
C PHE A 341 -1.03 -23.46 16.69
N SER A 342 -0.14 -24.44 16.76
CA SER A 342 0.83 -24.61 17.86
C SER A 342 1.90 -23.50 17.87
N THR A 343 2.13 -22.86 16.74
CA THR A 343 3.07 -21.74 16.60
C THR A 343 2.31 -20.42 16.72
N GLY A 344 2.81 -19.50 17.57
CA GLY A 344 2.23 -18.15 17.69
C GLY A 344 2.39 -17.30 16.43
N GLY A 345 1.74 -16.12 16.42
CA GLY A 345 1.80 -15.15 15.31
C GLY A 345 3.22 -14.84 14.86
N GLY A 346 3.44 -14.79 13.54
CA GLY A 346 4.73 -14.49 12.93
C GLY A 346 5.61 -15.72 12.61
N LYS A 347 5.23 -16.92 13.03
CA LYS A 347 5.91 -18.17 12.63
C LYS A 347 5.01 -19.02 11.74
N ARG A 348 5.59 -19.66 10.75
CA ARG A 348 4.86 -20.57 9.85
C ARG A 348 4.57 -21.87 10.61
N PRO A 349 3.31 -22.30 10.78
CA PRO A 349 2.97 -23.58 11.39
C PRO A 349 3.36 -24.76 10.49
N PRO A 350 3.43 -25.98 11.03
CA PRO A 350 3.61 -27.20 10.25
C PRO A 350 2.52 -27.33 9.17
N LYS A 351 2.89 -27.96 8.05
CA LYS A 351 1.98 -28.13 6.91
C LYS A 351 0.72 -28.90 7.30
N GLU A 352 0.85 -29.92 8.13
CA GLU A 352 -0.25 -30.74 8.63
C GLU A 352 -1.29 -29.93 9.41
N GLU A 353 -0.85 -28.98 10.24
CA GLU A 353 -1.76 -28.09 10.96
C GLU A 353 -2.47 -27.11 10.02
N LEU A 354 -1.79 -26.65 8.95
CA LEU A 354 -2.38 -25.77 7.94
C LEU A 354 -3.51 -26.46 7.17
N GLU A 355 -3.33 -27.73 6.83
CA GLU A 355 -4.21 -28.50 5.95
C GLU A 355 -5.31 -29.26 6.74
N SER A 356 -5.16 -29.46 8.05
CA SER A 356 -6.18 -30.10 8.87
C SER A 356 -7.39 -29.19 9.13
N GLU A 357 -8.59 -29.78 9.09
CA GLU A 357 -9.82 -29.06 9.45
C GLU A 357 -9.80 -28.62 10.92
N ASN A 358 -10.16 -27.34 11.17
CA ASN A 358 -10.34 -26.81 12.52
C ASN A 358 -11.44 -25.74 12.53
N VAL A 359 -12.69 -26.19 12.53
CA VAL A 359 -13.88 -25.34 12.47
C VAL A 359 -13.98 -24.41 13.67
N ASP A 360 -13.63 -24.88 14.87
CA ASP A 360 -13.74 -24.09 16.10
C ASP A 360 -12.76 -22.91 16.10
N ALA A 361 -11.49 -23.14 15.74
CA ALA A 361 -10.52 -22.07 15.60
C ALA A 361 -10.92 -21.10 14.48
N THR A 362 -11.39 -21.63 13.34
CA THR A 362 -11.86 -20.81 12.21
C THR A 362 -13.01 -19.90 12.63
N ARG A 363 -14.01 -20.43 13.31
CA ARG A 363 -15.16 -19.66 13.83
C ARG A 363 -14.72 -18.61 14.85
N LYS A 364 -13.83 -18.96 15.78
CA LYS A 364 -13.31 -18.04 16.78
C LYS A 364 -12.52 -16.88 16.14
N GLY A 365 -11.69 -17.17 15.15
CA GLY A 365 -10.95 -16.13 14.39
C GLY A 365 -11.87 -15.23 13.59
N ALA A 366 -12.85 -15.80 12.89
CA ALA A 366 -13.86 -15.05 12.16
C ALA A 366 -14.73 -14.18 13.07
N GLY A 367 -15.20 -14.74 14.20
CA GLY A 367 -16.01 -14.04 15.21
C GLY A 367 -15.25 -12.94 15.97
N SER A 368 -13.93 -12.90 15.89
CA SER A 368 -13.09 -11.85 16.49
C SER A 368 -12.47 -10.95 15.41
N ASN A 369 -11.48 -11.43 14.69
CA ASN A 369 -10.67 -10.63 13.76
C ASN A 369 -11.49 -10.12 12.56
N LEU A 370 -12.13 -11.02 11.79
CA LEU A 370 -12.94 -10.63 10.63
C LEU A 370 -14.11 -9.72 11.05
N ARG A 371 -14.79 -10.07 12.15
CA ARG A 371 -15.90 -9.25 12.67
C ARG A 371 -15.47 -7.82 12.97
N ARG A 372 -14.29 -7.61 13.55
CA ARG A 372 -13.74 -6.26 13.82
C ARG A 372 -13.47 -5.51 12.53
N HIS A 373 -12.88 -6.14 11.52
CA HIS A 373 -12.64 -5.51 10.22
C HIS A 373 -13.92 -5.10 9.50
N VAL A 374 -14.92 -6.01 9.44
CA VAL A 374 -16.24 -5.71 8.86
C VAL A 374 -16.91 -4.54 9.58
N ARG A 375 -16.91 -4.54 10.93
CA ARG A 375 -17.45 -3.44 11.72
C ARG A 375 -16.76 -2.12 11.41
N ASN A 376 -15.42 -2.09 11.38
CA ASN A 376 -14.63 -0.87 11.16
C ASN A 376 -14.99 -0.20 9.82
N ILE A 377 -15.12 -0.98 8.75
CA ILE A 377 -15.53 -0.44 7.45
C ILE A 377 -17.02 -0.05 7.47
N SER A 378 -17.89 -0.86 8.05
CA SER A 378 -19.34 -0.59 8.10
C SER A 378 -19.68 0.72 8.84
N MET A 379 -18.85 1.14 9.82
CA MET A 379 -19.00 2.43 10.50
C MET A 379 -18.89 3.62 9.54
N THR A 380 -18.23 3.46 8.41
CA THR A 380 -18.10 4.51 7.38
C THR A 380 -19.32 4.61 6.46
N GLY A 381 -20.29 3.71 6.60
CA GLY A 381 -21.47 3.63 5.73
C GLY A 381 -21.24 2.91 4.39
N LEU A 382 -20.01 2.49 4.10
CA LEU A 382 -19.68 1.77 2.87
C LEU A 382 -20.18 0.32 2.93
N PRO A 383 -20.68 -0.24 1.81
CA PRO A 383 -21.04 -1.65 1.73
C PRO A 383 -19.77 -2.54 1.77
N VAL A 384 -19.85 -3.60 2.57
CA VAL A 384 -18.76 -4.57 2.76
C VAL A 384 -19.14 -5.90 2.13
N ILE A 385 -18.31 -6.39 1.23
CA ILE A 385 -18.34 -7.76 0.71
C ILE A 385 -17.19 -8.53 1.34
N VAL A 386 -17.45 -9.72 1.83
CA VAL A 386 -16.39 -10.63 2.30
C VAL A 386 -16.10 -11.64 1.21
N SER A 387 -14.84 -11.67 0.75
CA SER A 387 -14.33 -12.61 -0.24
C SER A 387 -13.54 -13.71 0.49
N ILE A 388 -14.03 -14.94 0.47
CA ILE A 388 -13.32 -16.10 1.03
C ILE A 388 -12.42 -16.66 -0.07
N ASN A 389 -11.11 -16.37 0.01
CA ASN A 389 -10.11 -16.90 -0.92
C ASN A 389 -9.85 -18.37 -0.55
N LYS A 390 -10.50 -19.27 -1.29
CA LYS A 390 -10.55 -20.70 -1.03
C LYS A 390 -9.31 -21.41 -1.55
N PHE A 391 -8.73 -22.25 -0.72
CA PHE A 391 -7.71 -23.23 -1.09
C PHE A 391 -8.32 -24.64 -1.21
N SER A 392 -7.66 -25.51 -1.96
CA SER A 392 -8.14 -26.90 -2.17
C SER A 392 -8.25 -27.74 -0.91
N THR A 393 -7.56 -27.34 0.16
CA THR A 393 -7.58 -28.01 1.47
C THR A 393 -8.63 -27.47 2.43
N ASP A 394 -9.34 -26.40 2.08
CA ASP A 394 -10.32 -25.77 2.94
C ASP A 394 -11.63 -26.57 2.93
N SER A 395 -12.15 -26.89 4.11
CA SER A 395 -13.40 -27.64 4.22
C SER A 395 -14.64 -26.74 4.11
N ASP A 396 -15.74 -27.33 3.64
CA ASP A 396 -17.03 -26.61 3.56
C ASP A 396 -17.53 -26.17 4.95
N ALA A 397 -17.17 -26.87 6.00
CA ALA A 397 -17.55 -26.52 7.38
C ALA A 397 -16.81 -25.26 7.85
N GLU A 398 -15.52 -25.13 7.54
CA GLU A 398 -14.72 -23.94 7.82
C GLU A 398 -15.19 -22.73 7.02
N ILE A 399 -15.46 -22.92 5.72
CA ILE A 399 -16.00 -21.87 4.85
C ILE A 399 -17.34 -21.37 5.36
N ARG A 400 -18.26 -22.28 5.77
CA ARG A 400 -19.54 -21.91 6.37
C ARG A 400 -19.35 -21.15 7.69
N ALA A 401 -18.39 -21.54 8.53
CA ALA A 401 -18.11 -20.84 9.79
C ALA A 401 -17.68 -19.39 9.55
N ILE A 402 -16.84 -19.13 8.52
CA ILE A 402 -16.47 -17.76 8.13
C ILE A 402 -17.69 -17.00 7.61
N ALA A 403 -18.48 -17.61 6.73
CA ALA A 403 -19.64 -16.96 6.12
C ALA A 403 -20.70 -16.56 7.16
N ASP A 404 -20.97 -17.43 8.15
CA ASP A 404 -21.91 -17.14 9.23
C ASP A 404 -21.45 -15.94 10.06
N GLU A 405 -20.18 -15.94 10.50
CA GLU A 405 -19.63 -14.86 11.31
C GLU A 405 -19.54 -13.52 10.54
N ALA A 406 -19.23 -13.55 9.25
CA ALA A 406 -19.20 -12.36 8.40
C ALA A 406 -20.61 -11.75 8.25
N LYS A 407 -21.64 -12.58 8.04
CA LYS A 407 -23.04 -12.12 7.99
C LYS A 407 -23.48 -11.53 9.33
N LEU A 408 -23.15 -12.18 10.44
CA LEU A 408 -23.43 -11.68 11.80
C LEU A 408 -22.72 -10.33 12.07
N ALA A 409 -21.55 -10.13 11.47
CA ALA A 409 -20.81 -8.86 11.56
C ALA A 409 -21.42 -7.72 10.72
N GLY A 410 -22.39 -8.02 9.84
CA GLY A 410 -23.04 -7.05 8.98
C GLY A 410 -22.45 -6.93 7.59
N ALA A 411 -21.66 -7.91 7.12
CA ALA A 411 -21.25 -7.98 5.73
C ALA A 411 -22.50 -8.03 4.83
N ARG A 412 -22.47 -7.24 3.76
CA ARG A 412 -23.58 -7.16 2.81
C ARG A 412 -23.75 -8.46 2.02
N ASP A 413 -22.61 -9.05 1.67
CA ASP A 413 -22.55 -10.34 1.01
C ASP A 413 -21.27 -11.08 1.39
N VAL A 414 -21.27 -12.42 1.21
CA VAL A 414 -20.13 -13.29 1.48
C VAL A 414 -20.02 -14.26 0.32
N VAL A 415 -18.87 -14.24 -0.37
CA VAL A 415 -18.66 -14.96 -1.62
C VAL A 415 -17.38 -15.79 -1.55
N ILE A 416 -17.43 -17.00 -2.11
CA ILE A 416 -16.23 -17.82 -2.34
C ILE A 416 -15.50 -17.29 -3.58
N PHE A 417 -14.19 -17.14 -3.45
CA PHE A 417 -13.31 -16.68 -4.52
C PHE A 417 -12.26 -17.76 -4.82
N GLU A 418 -12.18 -18.17 -6.07
CA GLU A 418 -11.25 -19.19 -6.57
C GLU A 418 -10.38 -18.64 -7.73
N GLY A 419 -10.12 -17.33 -7.75
CA GLY A 419 -9.39 -16.66 -8.83
C GLY A 419 -7.95 -17.14 -9.00
N HIS A 420 -7.29 -17.60 -7.93
CA HIS A 420 -5.94 -18.17 -8.05
C HIS A 420 -5.94 -19.40 -8.98
N ALA A 421 -6.90 -20.29 -8.82
CA ALA A 421 -7.01 -21.53 -9.62
C ALA A 421 -7.67 -21.31 -10.98
N ASN A 422 -8.63 -20.39 -11.08
CA ASN A 422 -9.59 -20.30 -12.19
C ASN A 422 -9.65 -18.90 -12.86
N GLY A 423 -8.76 -17.95 -12.47
CA GLY A 423 -8.78 -16.60 -13.02
C GLY A 423 -10.14 -15.90 -12.88
N GLY A 424 -10.55 -15.18 -13.90
CA GLY A 424 -11.83 -14.46 -13.92
C GLY A 424 -13.06 -15.36 -13.80
N MET A 425 -12.98 -16.64 -14.20
CA MET A 425 -14.06 -17.59 -14.01
C MET A 425 -14.31 -17.87 -12.52
N GLY A 426 -13.25 -18.00 -11.73
CA GLY A 426 -13.33 -18.19 -10.27
C GLY A 426 -13.72 -16.92 -9.49
N ALA A 427 -13.88 -15.79 -10.17
CA ALA A 427 -14.25 -14.49 -9.59
C ALA A 427 -15.67 -14.03 -9.98
N GLY A 428 -16.44 -14.84 -10.75
CA GLY A 428 -17.73 -14.43 -11.30
C GLY A 428 -18.76 -14.02 -10.25
N ASP A 429 -18.90 -14.80 -9.17
CA ASP A 429 -19.84 -14.52 -8.08
C ASP A 429 -19.43 -13.27 -7.29
N LEU A 430 -18.13 -13.05 -7.11
CA LEU A 430 -17.61 -11.84 -6.47
C LEU A 430 -17.90 -10.61 -7.33
N ALA A 431 -17.75 -10.72 -8.64
CA ALA A 431 -18.11 -9.65 -9.58
C ALA A 431 -19.59 -9.27 -9.46
N ASP A 432 -20.49 -10.26 -9.48
CA ASP A 432 -21.94 -10.03 -9.33
C ASP A 432 -22.28 -9.37 -7.96
N ALA A 433 -21.67 -9.83 -6.87
CA ALA A 433 -21.87 -9.25 -5.54
C ALA A 433 -21.42 -7.78 -5.48
N VAL A 434 -20.26 -7.46 -6.07
CA VAL A 434 -19.71 -6.10 -6.13
C VAL A 434 -20.60 -5.17 -6.98
N VAL A 435 -21.01 -5.61 -8.17
CA VAL A 435 -21.93 -4.85 -9.05
C VAL A 435 -23.24 -4.55 -8.32
N ASN A 436 -23.82 -5.55 -7.66
CA ASN A 436 -25.04 -5.39 -6.88
C ASN A 436 -24.85 -4.42 -5.69
N ALA A 437 -23.69 -4.48 -5.02
CA ALA A 437 -23.38 -3.61 -3.89
C ALA A 437 -23.24 -2.15 -4.33
N CYS A 438 -22.46 -1.87 -5.40
CA CYS A 438 -22.27 -0.53 -5.94
C CYS A 438 -23.59 0.09 -6.40
N ASN A 439 -24.37 -0.61 -7.22
CA ASN A 439 -25.66 -0.13 -7.74
C ASN A 439 -26.68 0.18 -6.63
N LYS A 440 -26.74 -0.65 -5.57
CA LYS A 440 -27.65 -0.42 -4.45
C LYS A 440 -27.15 0.70 -3.52
N HIS A 441 -25.83 0.85 -3.39
CA HIS A 441 -25.26 1.95 -2.59
C HIS A 441 -25.53 3.29 -3.25
N ASP A 442 -25.28 3.41 -4.53
CA ASP A 442 -25.57 4.61 -5.32
C ASP A 442 -27.06 5.02 -5.18
N LYS A 443 -27.99 4.07 -5.38
CA LYS A 443 -29.43 4.32 -5.23
C LYS A 443 -29.88 4.62 -3.80
N SER A 444 -29.15 4.20 -2.78
CA SER A 444 -29.53 4.39 -1.37
C SER A 444 -29.36 5.83 -0.88
N GLY A 445 -28.57 6.63 -1.60
CA GLY A 445 -28.19 7.98 -1.18
C GLY A 445 -27.37 8.06 0.10
N ARG A 446 -26.91 6.90 0.63
CA ARG A 446 -26.01 6.87 1.79
C ARG A 446 -24.68 7.49 1.41
N LYS A 447 -24.19 8.41 2.23
CA LYS A 447 -22.91 9.07 2.03
C LYS A 447 -21.85 8.42 2.91
N TYR A 448 -20.63 8.37 2.40
CA TYR A 448 -19.46 8.06 3.20
C TYR A 448 -19.36 9.01 4.41
N SER A 449 -19.14 8.43 5.58
CA SER A 449 -18.90 9.15 6.83
C SER A 449 -17.53 8.75 7.37
N PRO A 450 -16.53 9.66 7.39
CA PRO A 450 -15.20 9.32 7.88
C PRO A 450 -15.24 9.04 9.39
N ILE A 451 -14.44 8.07 9.86
CA ILE A 451 -14.24 7.83 11.29
C ILE A 451 -13.47 9.01 11.91
N VAL A 452 -12.52 9.56 11.16
CA VAL A 452 -11.74 10.75 11.54
C VAL A 452 -12.23 11.93 10.69
N GLU A 453 -12.68 12.98 11.34
CA GLU A 453 -13.15 14.17 10.67
C GLU A 453 -11.97 15.06 10.23
N PRO A 454 -12.02 15.67 9.04
CA PRO A 454 -11.00 16.63 8.63
C PRO A 454 -10.83 17.79 9.62
N GLY A 455 -9.59 18.15 9.91
CA GLY A 455 -9.27 19.27 10.79
C GLY A 455 -9.24 18.96 12.29
N MET A 456 -9.40 17.69 12.69
CA MET A 456 -9.09 17.25 14.06
C MET A 456 -7.59 17.46 14.35
N SER A 457 -7.25 17.74 15.61
CA SER A 457 -5.83 17.79 16.00
C SER A 457 -5.17 16.41 15.89
N VAL A 458 -3.86 16.38 15.73
CA VAL A 458 -3.07 15.14 15.65
C VAL A 458 -3.34 14.22 16.86
N ARG A 459 -3.42 14.80 18.06
CA ARG A 459 -3.68 14.07 19.31
C ARG A 459 -5.08 13.42 19.29
N GLU A 460 -6.12 14.19 18.91
CA GLU A 460 -7.50 13.69 18.81
C GLU A 460 -7.63 12.60 17.73
N THR A 461 -6.96 12.80 16.59
CA THR A 461 -6.93 11.82 15.49
C THR A 461 -6.33 10.50 15.94
N ILE A 462 -5.16 10.52 16.60
CA ILE A 462 -4.50 9.33 17.14
C ILE A 462 -5.43 8.61 18.14
N LEU A 463 -6.01 9.34 19.09
CA LEU A 463 -6.94 8.78 20.08
C LEU A 463 -8.14 8.12 19.41
N LYS A 464 -8.76 8.80 18.42
CA LYS A 464 -9.95 8.31 17.73
C LYS A 464 -9.68 7.06 16.90
N ILE A 465 -8.55 6.99 16.18
CA ILE A 465 -8.15 5.78 15.45
C ILE A 465 -7.84 4.64 16.44
N ALA A 466 -7.04 4.90 17.46
CA ALA A 466 -6.65 3.89 18.44
C ALA A 466 -7.87 3.25 19.14
N THR A 467 -8.85 4.05 19.53
CA THR A 467 -10.03 3.56 20.25
C THR A 467 -11.07 2.93 19.33
N ASN A 468 -11.43 3.61 18.23
CA ASN A 468 -12.54 3.17 17.37
C ASN A 468 -12.14 2.07 16.39
N VAL A 469 -10.91 2.16 15.82
CA VAL A 469 -10.45 1.20 14.81
C VAL A 469 -9.69 0.04 15.48
N TYR A 470 -8.76 0.34 16.38
CA TYR A 470 -7.91 -0.71 16.97
C TYR A 470 -8.51 -1.35 18.23
N GLY A 471 -9.37 -0.64 18.96
CA GLY A 471 -9.98 -1.12 20.21
C GLY A 471 -9.09 -0.92 21.43
N ALA A 472 -8.13 0.00 21.36
CA ALA A 472 -7.36 0.44 22.52
C ALA A 472 -8.28 1.11 23.56
N HIS A 473 -7.94 0.95 24.83
CA HIS A 473 -8.59 1.68 25.93
C HIS A 473 -8.03 3.09 26.05
N ASN A 474 -6.73 3.24 25.83
CA ASN A 474 -6.02 4.51 25.98
C ASN A 474 -4.81 4.58 25.02
N VAL A 475 -4.23 5.76 24.92
CA VAL A 475 -2.96 6.03 24.20
C VAL A 475 -1.97 6.64 25.19
N ASP A 476 -0.74 6.11 25.19
CA ASP A 476 0.37 6.65 25.94
C ASP A 476 1.31 7.43 25.01
N PHE A 477 1.55 8.70 25.29
CA PHE A 477 2.42 9.57 24.52
C PHE A 477 3.74 9.76 25.26
N SER A 478 4.87 9.42 24.63
CA SER A 478 6.18 9.71 25.22
C SER A 478 6.38 11.21 25.45
N PRO A 479 7.26 11.63 26.38
CA PRO A 479 7.58 13.04 26.59
C PRO A 479 8.08 13.74 25.31
N GLU A 480 8.77 13.00 24.43
CA GLU A 480 9.25 13.48 23.13
C GLU A 480 8.08 13.79 22.20
N VAL A 481 7.07 12.92 22.15
CA VAL A 481 5.86 13.11 21.34
C VAL A 481 5.06 14.31 21.83
N LEU A 482 4.96 14.51 23.15
CA LEU A 482 4.26 15.68 23.70
C LEU A 482 4.97 16.99 23.29
N ARG A 483 6.31 17.02 23.30
CA ARG A 483 7.08 18.16 22.77
C ARG A 483 6.87 18.36 21.27
N SER A 484 6.82 17.27 20.50
CA SER A 484 6.56 17.34 19.06
C SER A 484 5.19 17.95 18.75
N PHE A 485 4.16 17.72 19.57
CA PHE A 485 2.85 18.35 19.38
C PHE A 485 2.91 19.89 19.49
N GLU A 486 3.73 20.44 20.41
CA GLU A 486 3.93 21.89 20.51
C GLU A 486 4.67 22.42 19.27
N THR A 487 5.71 21.72 18.79
CA THR A 487 6.41 22.08 17.54
C THR A 487 5.45 22.08 16.35
N LEU A 488 4.65 21.02 16.20
CA LEU A 488 3.66 20.91 15.12
C LEU A 488 2.64 22.05 15.15
N LYS A 489 2.21 22.46 16.34
CA LYS A 489 1.29 23.58 16.50
C LYS A 489 1.94 24.91 16.09
N ASN A 490 3.20 25.15 16.49
CA ASN A 490 3.95 26.35 16.11
C ASN A 490 4.17 26.43 14.59
N TRP A 491 4.36 25.28 13.93
CA TRP A 491 4.53 25.18 12.47
C TRP A 491 3.19 25.08 11.71
N ASN A 492 2.04 25.15 12.38
CA ASN A 492 0.69 25.01 11.80
C ASN A 492 0.46 23.64 11.09
N LEU A 493 1.04 22.57 11.63
CA LEU A 493 0.95 21.21 11.10
C LEU A 493 0.13 20.26 11.98
N ASP A 494 -0.36 20.71 13.13
CA ASP A 494 -1.05 19.92 14.15
C ASP A 494 -2.44 19.39 13.73
N ARG A 495 -2.91 19.77 12.54
CA ARG A 495 -4.20 19.33 11.97
C ARG A 495 -4.07 18.51 10.68
N LEU A 496 -2.86 18.07 10.36
CA LEU A 496 -2.65 17.14 9.27
C LEU A 496 -3.22 15.74 9.61
N PRO A 497 -3.72 15.00 8.62
CA PRO A 497 -4.08 13.60 8.79
C PRO A 497 -2.95 12.78 9.41
N VAL A 498 -3.28 11.69 10.08
CA VAL A 498 -2.29 10.84 10.76
C VAL A 498 -2.25 9.44 10.13
N CYS A 499 -1.07 9.02 9.73
CA CYS A 499 -0.74 7.66 9.37
C CYS A 499 -0.25 6.92 10.63
N MET A 500 -1.04 5.98 11.13
CA MET A 500 -0.63 5.14 12.27
C MET A 500 0.32 4.04 11.80
N ALA A 501 1.57 4.08 12.26
CA ALA A 501 2.60 3.10 11.93
C ALA A 501 2.77 2.10 13.07
N LYS A 502 2.12 0.94 12.96
CA LYS A 502 2.18 -0.17 13.92
C LYS A 502 2.45 -1.50 13.23
N THR A 503 2.57 -2.58 14.00
CA THR A 503 2.60 -3.94 13.43
C THR A 503 1.35 -4.22 12.61
N GLN A 504 1.53 -4.89 11.48
CA GLN A 504 0.41 -5.32 10.62
C GLN A 504 -0.29 -6.58 11.11
N TYR A 505 0.29 -7.33 12.03
CA TYR A 505 -0.17 -8.65 12.44
C TYR A 505 -1.25 -8.65 13.52
N SER A 506 -1.52 -7.51 14.14
CA SER A 506 -2.50 -7.35 15.21
C SER A 506 -3.20 -5.98 15.12
N PHE A 507 -4.38 -5.85 15.73
CA PHE A 507 -4.98 -4.55 16.00
C PHE A 507 -4.18 -3.75 17.03
N SER A 508 -3.49 -4.42 17.97
CA SER A 508 -2.61 -3.76 18.95
C SER A 508 -1.22 -3.46 18.37
N HIS A 509 -0.32 -2.97 19.20
CA HIS A 509 1.09 -2.78 18.87
C HIS A 509 1.94 -4.06 19.06
N GLU A 510 1.36 -5.11 19.64
CA GLU A 510 2.01 -6.40 19.88
C GLU A 510 1.59 -7.43 18.83
N ALA A 511 2.55 -7.89 18.00
CA ALA A 511 2.28 -8.82 16.90
C ALA A 511 1.74 -10.20 17.37
N SER A 512 1.99 -10.56 18.63
CA SER A 512 1.53 -11.83 19.24
C SER A 512 0.08 -11.80 19.70
N GLU A 513 -0.54 -10.63 19.82
CA GLU A 513 -1.95 -10.49 20.22
C GLU A 513 -2.86 -10.73 19.02
N LEU A 514 -3.26 -11.98 18.84
CA LEU A 514 -4.11 -12.43 17.73
C LEU A 514 -5.59 -12.13 17.97
N GLY A 515 -6.41 -12.30 16.92
CA GLY A 515 -7.84 -12.08 16.99
C GLY A 515 -8.21 -10.59 16.97
N ALA A 516 -8.92 -10.13 17.98
CA ALA A 516 -9.30 -8.72 18.14
C ALA A 516 -9.06 -8.27 19.59
N PRO A 517 -7.80 -8.00 19.96
CA PRO A 517 -7.47 -7.54 21.32
C PRO A 517 -8.19 -6.23 21.65
N THR A 518 -8.50 -6.04 22.93
CA THR A 518 -9.15 -4.85 23.47
C THR A 518 -8.55 -4.50 24.83
N GLY A 519 -8.77 -3.27 25.31
CA GLY A 519 -8.35 -2.86 26.63
C GLY A 519 -6.86 -2.56 26.81
N PHE A 520 -6.08 -2.63 25.73
CA PHE A 520 -4.66 -2.28 25.75
C PHE A 520 -4.44 -0.75 25.67
N THR A 521 -3.29 -0.30 26.11
CA THR A 521 -2.81 1.08 25.91
C THR A 521 -1.85 1.09 24.71
N LEU A 522 -2.11 1.95 23.72
CA LEU A 522 -1.27 2.07 22.52
C LEU A 522 -0.13 3.06 22.79
N PRO A 523 1.17 2.63 22.77
CA PRO A 523 2.28 3.56 22.97
C PRO A 523 2.63 4.27 21.66
N ILE A 524 2.72 5.60 21.69
CA ILE A 524 3.24 6.44 20.62
C ILE A 524 4.62 6.95 21.06
N ARG A 525 5.66 6.52 20.35
CA ARG A 525 7.05 6.84 20.70
C ARG A 525 7.65 8.00 19.89
N GLU A 526 7.12 8.24 18.68
CA GLU A 526 7.65 9.22 17.74
C GLU A 526 6.52 9.71 16.83
N VAL A 527 6.57 10.98 16.43
CA VAL A 527 5.74 11.53 15.35
C VAL A 527 6.66 12.09 14.28
N ARG A 528 6.64 11.53 13.08
CA ARG A 528 7.40 12.01 11.92
C ARG A 528 6.53 12.93 11.08
N ILE A 529 7.19 13.90 10.46
CA ILE A 529 6.53 14.94 9.67
C ILE A 529 6.71 14.63 8.19
N ASN A 530 5.62 14.39 7.48
CA ASN A 530 5.56 14.27 6.03
C ASN A 530 4.71 15.43 5.48
N ALA A 531 5.22 16.66 5.67
CA ALA A 531 4.50 17.90 5.35
C ALA A 531 4.23 18.06 3.85
N GLY A 532 5.15 17.61 3.01
CA GLY A 532 5.00 17.58 1.57
C GLY A 532 3.91 16.61 1.11
N ALA A 533 3.88 15.41 1.68
CA ALA A 533 2.82 14.43 1.46
C ALA A 533 1.48 14.88 2.06
N GLY A 534 1.52 15.71 3.11
CA GLY A 534 0.34 16.27 3.77
C GLY A 534 -0.26 15.35 4.83
N PHE A 535 0.56 14.60 5.56
CA PHE A 535 0.18 13.79 6.72
C PHE A 535 1.34 13.63 7.71
N LEU A 536 1.01 13.24 8.93
CA LEU A 536 1.96 12.90 9.98
C LEU A 536 2.03 11.38 10.15
N VAL A 537 3.18 10.85 10.60
CA VAL A 537 3.33 9.42 10.89
C VAL A 537 3.54 9.21 12.38
N ALA A 538 2.55 8.60 13.05
CA ALA A 538 2.63 8.24 14.46
C ALA A 538 3.19 6.82 14.61
N ILE A 539 4.43 6.72 15.10
CA ILE A 539 5.14 5.44 15.29
C ILE A 539 4.70 4.77 16.59
N CYS A 540 4.11 3.58 16.46
CA CYS A 540 3.66 2.76 17.59
C CYS A 540 4.58 1.56 17.78
N GLY A 541 5.04 1.34 18.99
CA GLY A 541 5.88 0.17 19.33
C GLY A 541 7.21 0.15 18.57
N SER A 542 7.64 -1.02 18.07
CA SER A 542 8.97 -1.27 17.50
C SER A 542 9.01 -1.20 15.95
N MET A 543 8.19 -0.37 15.31
CA MET A 543 8.15 -0.26 13.85
C MET A 543 9.47 0.28 13.28
N MET A 544 9.95 -0.33 12.18
CA MET A 544 11.17 0.03 11.48
C MET A 544 10.90 0.41 10.02
N THR A 545 11.65 1.39 9.53
CA THR A 545 11.56 1.91 8.14
C THR A 545 12.58 1.30 7.19
N MET A 546 13.57 0.55 7.73
CA MET A 546 14.52 -0.26 6.97
C MET A 546 14.35 -1.73 7.36
N PRO A 547 13.65 -2.55 6.55
CA PRO A 547 13.56 -3.98 6.77
C PRO A 547 14.93 -4.66 6.67
N GLY A 548 15.11 -5.76 7.37
CA GLY A 548 16.29 -6.62 7.19
C GLY A 548 15.95 -7.85 6.37
N LEU A 549 16.93 -8.42 5.69
CA LEU A 549 16.79 -9.73 5.07
C LEU A 549 16.52 -10.80 6.14
N PRO A 550 15.64 -11.80 5.87
CA PRO A 550 15.42 -12.94 6.75
C PRO A 550 16.64 -13.87 6.78
N LYS A 551 16.63 -14.89 7.64
CA LYS A 551 17.73 -15.87 7.73
C LYS A 551 18.05 -16.55 6.39
N ARG A 552 17.02 -16.84 5.59
CA ARG A 552 17.14 -17.30 4.20
C ARG A 552 16.27 -16.37 3.33
N PRO A 553 16.87 -15.38 2.69
CA PRO A 553 16.13 -14.50 1.77
C PRO A 553 15.80 -15.22 0.46
N ALA A 554 14.71 -14.82 -0.18
CA ALA A 554 14.28 -15.34 -1.48
C ALA A 554 15.40 -15.22 -2.55
N ALA A 555 16.21 -14.17 -2.47
CA ALA A 555 17.36 -13.96 -3.35
C ALA A 555 18.34 -15.15 -3.42
N MET A 556 18.42 -16.01 -2.40
CA MET A 556 19.32 -17.16 -2.42
C MET A 556 18.84 -18.31 -3.32
N ASP A 557 17.59 -18.27 -3.73
CA ASP A 557 16.97 -19.26 -4.62
C ASP A 557 16.77 -18.71 -6.05
N MET A 558 17.14 -17.44 -6.28
CA MET A 558 17.00 -16.76 -7.57
C MET A 558 18.29 -16.88 -8.38
N ASP A 559 18.15 -17.16 -9.68
CA ASP A 559 19.26 -17.25 -10.63
C ASP A 559 18.79 -16.88 -12.05
N MET A 560 19.68 -16.95 -12.99
CA MET A 560 19.45 -16.70 -14.41
C MET A 560 20.17 -17.79 -15.23
N ASP A 561 19.47 -18.36 -16.22
CA ASP A 561 20.07 -19.33 -17.13
C ASP A 561 20.96 -18.65 -18.21
N GLU A 562 21.61 -19.46 -19.07
CA GLU A 562 22.52 -18.99 -20.13
C GLU A 562 21.81 -18.11 -21.18
N ASP A 563 20.48 -18.23 -21.32
CA ASP A 563 19.66 -17.44 -22.22
C ASP A 563 19.06 -16.20 -21.56
N GLY A 564 19.38 -15.96 -20.27
CA GLY A 564 18.88 -14.83 -19.49
C GLY A 564 17.48 -15.02 -18.91
N ASN A 565 16.94 -16.25 -18.91
CA ASN A 565 15.66 -16.50 -18.27
C ASN A 565 15.82 -16.60 -16.75
N LEU A 566 14.90 -15.97 -16.03
CA LEU A 566 14.90 -15.95 -14.57
C LEU A 566 14.53 -17.34 -14.02
N MET A 567 15.24 -17.80 -12.98
CA MET A 567 14.99 -19.04 -12.27
C MET A 567 14.76 -18.78 -10.78
N GLY A 568 13.91 -19.59 -10.12
CA GLY A 568 13.67 -19.49 -8.67
C GLY A 568 12.98 -18.19 -8.23
N VAL A 569 12.48 -17.39 -9.16
CA VAL A 569 11.87 -16.08 -8.90
C VAL A 569 10.36 -16.25 -8.74
N PHE A 570 9.80 -15.64 -7.70
CA PHE A 570 8.34 -15.52 -7.51
C PHE A 570 7.61 -16.86 -7.26
N GLY A 571 8.26 -17.87 -6.72
CA GLY A 571 7.69 -19.17 -6.35
C GLY A 571 7.03 -19.22 -4.97
#